data_debcaa535954b6c32ddceb0cbb7cfd26
#
_entry.id   debcaa535954b6c32ddceb0cbb7cfd26
#
_cell.length_a   1.000
_cell.length_b   1.000
_cell.length_c   1.000
_cell.angle_alpha   90.00
_cell.angle_beta   90.00
_cell.angle_gamma   90.00
#
_symmetry.space_group_name_H-M   'P 1'
#
loop_
_entity.id
_entity.type
_entity.pdbx_description
1 polymer ?
#
loop_
_entity_poly.entity_id
_entity_poly.type
_entity_poly.pdbx_seq_one_letter_code
_entity_poly.pdbx_strand_id
1 'polypeptide(L)'
;MIPSFRGTTDYLEHPPNADVFAKYVDWNRPLVFRGLHDQIARGNAFDLDFLGKALGERTVEIVRSPSRKLYWDPEKRFPYDRATFAEFRRIYEAEAFDGPRTYMQDDIGNFPELRQQFDDPPYFTDRKIRRRKLWVSGAGLTVPLHYDPVEQLHWLARGKKTFVCFRPGLRDYYPFGMFSKGPFMSQVDAEAPDLQAFPRFGRTTAVEIVLEAGDVMYVPPFWWHQVRSEDPLNISINWAWFANPSKIARYLPVFSHCFFHLMWQGRRVAAAAKANPDPRS
;
A
#
# COMPACT_ATOMS: atom_id res chain seq x y z
N MET A 1 -12.43 -9.44 -21.45
CA MET A 1 -12.51 -7.98 -21.69
C MET A 1 -12.29 -7.34 -20.34
N ILE A 2 -11.17 -6.65 -20.16
CA ILE A 2 -10.90 -5.87 -18.93
C ILE A 2 -12.06 -4.90 -18.75
N PRO A 3 -12.62 -4.71 -17.52
CA PRO A 3 -13.67 -3.72 -17.29
C PRO A 3 -13.27 -2.40 -17.92
N SER A 4 -14.15 -1.82 -18.71
CA SER A 4 -13.85 -0.57 -19.42
C SER A 4 -13.48 0.51 -18.42
N PHE A 5 -12.28 1.08 -18.55
CA PHE A 5 -11.85 2.22 -17.76
C PHE A 5 -12.82 3.40 -18.02
N ARG A 6 -13.68 3.69 -17.08
CA ARG A 6 -14.62 4.80 -17.12
C ARG A 6 -14.58 5.55 -15.80
N GLY A 7 -13.60 6.38 -15.64
CA GLY A 7 -13.51 7.29 -14.50
C GLY A 7 -12.15 7.96 -14.49
N THR A 8 -12.15 9.26 -14.28
CA THR A 8 -10.94 10.04 -14.08
C THR A 8 -10.76 10.27 -12.59
N THR A 9 -9.58 10.06 -12.09
CA THR A 9 -9.14 10.65 -10.83
C THR A 9 -8.71 12.07 -11.09
N ASP A 10 -8.89 12.95 -10.11
CA ASP A 10 -8.40 14.30 -10.23
C ASP A 10 -6.88 14.30 -10.03
N TYR A 11 -6.17 14.93 -10.96
CA TYR A 11 -4.74 15.21 -10.89
C TYR A 11 -4.56 16.71 -10.69
N LEU A 12 -3.84 17.08 -9.63
CA LEU A 12 -3.48 18.47 -9.36
C LEU A 12 -1.98 18.66 -9.58
N GLU A 13 -1.60 19.65 -10.38
CA GLU A 13 -0.19 19.99 -10.64
C GLU A 13 0.52 20.56 -9.40
N HIS A 14 -0.25 20.99 -8.39
CA HIS A 14 0.26 21.55 -7.16
C HIS A 14 -0.41 20.91 -5.96
N PRO A 15 0.26 20.89 -4.77
CA PRO A 15 -0.33 20.38 -3.56
C PRO A 15 -1.61 21.17 -3.20
N PRO A 16 -2.72 20.49 -2.92
CA PRO A 16 -3.93 21.16 -2.45
C PRO A 16 -3.68 21.81 -1.09
N ASN A 17 -4.36 22.91 -0.81
CA ASN A 17 -4.40 23.40 0.57
C ASN A 17 -5.19 22.41 1.47
N ALA A 18 -5.10 22.61 2.79
CA ALA A 18 -5.70 21.70 3.77
C ALA A 18 -7.22 21.54 3.59
N ASP A 19 -7.94 22.63 3.25
CA ASP A 19 -9.40 22.60 3.06
C ASP A 19 -9.80 21.81 1.81
N VAL A 20 -9.06 21.97 0.72
CA VAL A 20 -9.28 21.20 -0.50
C VAL A 20 -8.97 19.73 -0.25
N PHE A 21 -7.85 19.42 0.39
CA PHE A 21 -7.51 18.04 0.74
C PHE A 21 -8.57 17.41 1.64
N ALA A 22 -9.06 18.14 2.65
CA ALA A 22 -10.12 17.66 3.54
C ALA A 22 -11.40 17.28 2.80
N LYS A 23 -11.78 18.03 1.74
CA LYS A 23 -12.94 17.69 0.90
C LYS A 23 -12.79 16.31 0.23
N TYR A 24 -11.61 16.00 -0.34
CA TYR A 24 -11.37 14.68 -0.93
C TYR A 24 -11.42 13.57 0.12
N VAL A 25 -10.88 13.85 1.30
CA VAL A 25 -11.01 12.94 2.44
C VAL A 25 -12.48 12.70 2.77
N ASP A 26 -13.32 13.74 2.89
CA ASP A 26 -14.74 13.61 3.21
C ASP A 26 -15.57 12.93 2.09
N TRP A 27 -15.25 13.22 0.85
CA TRP A 27 -15.90 12.58 -0.31
C TRP A 27 -15.49 11.10 -0.47
N ASN A 28 -14.48 10.66 0.24
CA ASN A 28 -13.89 9.33 0.07
C ASN A 28 -13.48 9.07 -1.38
N ARG A 29 -12.77 10.02 -2.00
CA ARG A 29 -12.40 10.00 -3.42
C ARG A 29 -10.88 10.07 -3.58
N PRO A 30 -10.28 9.20 -4.40
CA PRO A 30 -8.85 9.27 -4.70
C PRO A 30 -8.47 10.63 -5.30
N LEU A 31 -7.26 11.08 -5.00
CA LEU A 31 -6.68 12.31 -5.52
C LEU A 31 -5.20 12.08 -5.75
N VAL A 32 -4.68 12.53 -6.88
CA VAL A 32 -3.24 12.60 -7.15
C VAL A 32 -2.83 14.06 -7.23
N PHE A 33 -1.67 14.38 -6.67
CA PHE A 33 -1.10 15.72 -6.76
C PHE A 33 0.43 15.69 -6.75
N ARG A 34 1.02 16.74 -7.31
CA ARG A 34 2.46 16.95 -7.46
C ARG A 34 2.98 18.04 -6.54
N GLY A 35 4.30 18.27 -6.57
CA GLY A 35 4.93 19.43 -5.95
C GLY A 35 5.28 19.30 -4.47
N LEU A 36 5.12 18.11 -3.84
CA LEU A 36 5.60 17.86 -2.48
C LEU A 36 6.92 17.10 -2.41
N HIS A 37 7.45 16.63 -3.55
CA HIS A 37 8.63 15.75 -3.55
C HIS A 37 9.81 16.37 -2.81
N ASP A 38 10.22 17.57 -3.17
CA ASP A 38 11.40 18.23 -2.59
C ASP A 38 11.22 18.51 -1.10
N GLN A 39 10.00 18.92 -0.69
CA GLN A 39 9.67 19.12 0.71
C GLN A 39 9.77 17.81 1.50
N ILE A 40 9.18 16.73 0.98
CA ILE A 40 9.18 15.42 1.67
C ILE A 40 10.59 14.83 1.64
N ALA A 41 11.25 14.81 0.48
CA ALA A 41 12.54 14.16 0.29
C ALA A 41 13.69 14.91 0.96
N ARG A 42 13.59 16.21 1.25
CA ARG A 42 14.64 17.05 1.81
C ARG A 42 15.94 17.01 0.98
N GLY A 43 15.81 16.91 -0.35
CA GLY A 43 16.94 16.79 -1.28
C GLY A 43 17.58 15.39 -1.37
N ASN A 44 17.03 14.39 -0.70
CA ASN A 44 17.54 13.01 -0.77
C ASN A 44 17.07 12.30 -2.04
N ALA A 45 17.98 11.56 -2.68
CA ALA A 45 17.73 10.86 -3.96
C ALA A 45 17.12 9.48 -3.74
N PHE A 46 16.29 9.19 -2.89
CA PHE A 46 15.64 7.88 -2.63
C PHE A 46 16.00 6.78 -3.66
N ASP A 47 17.20 6.20 -3.50
CA ASP A 47 17.70 5.06 -4.28
C ASP A 47 18.26 3.97 -3.34
N LEU A 48 18.80 2.89 -3.91
CA LEU A 48 19.33 1.79 -3.09
C LEU A 48 20.58 2.19 -2.31
N ASP A 49 21.37 3.16 -2.79
CA ASP A 49 22.55 3.66 -2.08
C ASP A 49 22.14 4.52 -0.89
N PHE A 50 21.15 5.38 -1.08
CA PHE A 50 20.56 6.15 0.02
C PHE A 50 19.94 5.23 1.09
N LEU A 51 19.13 4.27 0.69
CA LEU A 51 18.56 3.30 1.61
C LEU A 51 19.64 2.44 2.29
N GLY A 52 20.69 2.07 1.57
CA GLY A 52 21.84 1.34 2.14
C GLY A 52 22.54 2.10 3.24
N LYS A 53 22.73 3.41 3.07
CA LYS A 53 23.31 4.29 4.11
C LYS A 53 22.39 4.43 5.33
N ALA A 54 21.07 4.53 5.09
CA ALA A 54 20.10 4.71 6.16
C ALA A 54 19.75 3.42 6.92
N LEU A 55 19.73 2.28 6.22
CA LEU A 55 19.31 0.99 6.80
C LEU A 55 20.50 0.10 7.20
N GLY A 56 21.62 0.19 6.48
CA GLY A 56 22.84 -0.58 6.79
C GLY A 56 22.56 -2.09 6.88
N GLU A 57 23.00 -2.69 7.98
CA GLU A 57 22.79 -4.12 8.31
C GLU A 57 21.45 -4.37 9.03
N ARG A 58 20.54 -3.41 9.05
CA ARG A 58 19.22 -3.60 9.66
C ARG A 58 18.45 -4.70 8.96
N THR A 59 17.78 -5.53 9.76
CA THR A 59 16.87 -6.56 9.25
C THR A 59 15.58 -5.91 8.73
N VAL A 60 15.19 -6.26 7.52
CA VAL A 60 14.00 -5.79 6.82
C VAL A 60 13.05 -6.95 6.51
N GLU A 61 11.76 -6.67 6.44
CA GLU A 61 10.74 -7.63 6.04
C GLU A 61 10.67 -7.70 4.51
N ILE A 62 10.78 -8.90 3.97
CA ILE A 62 10.72 -9.17 2.52
C ILE A 62 9.66 -10.21 2.19
N VAL A 63 9.17 -10.17 0.97
CA VAL A 63 8.32 -11.22 0.38
C VAL A 63 9.00 -11.70 -0.89
N ARG A 64 9.23 -13.01 -1.00
CA ARG A 64 9.74 -13.64 -2.21
C ARG A 64 8.58 -14.25 -2.98
N SER A 65 8.34 -13.76 -4.18
CA SER A 65 7.33 -14.32 -5.06
C SER A 65 8.01 -15.14 -6.16
N PRO A 66 7.52 -16.35 -6.46
CA PRO A 66 8.04 -17.15 -7.58
C PRO A 66 7.71 -16.52 -8.95
N SER A 67 6.85 -15.54 -8.98
CA SER A 67 6.43 -14.82 -10.19
C SER A 67 6.39 -13.31 -9.92
N ARG A 68 6.08 -12.51 -10.96
CA ARG A 68 5.86 -11.07 -10.82
C ARG A 68 4.62 -10.71 -10.01
N LYS A 69 3.66 -11.62 -9.87
CA LYS A 69 2.45 -11.44 -9.07
C LYS A 69 2.69 -11.96 -7.67
N LEU A 70 2.48 -11.13 -6.66
CA LEU A 70 2.48 -11.60 -5.30
C LEU A 70 1.29 -12.57 -5.13
N TYR A 71 1.59 -13.77 -4.67
CA TYR A 71 0.56 -14.76 -4.38
C TYR A 71 0.05 -14.58 -2.95
N TRP A 72 -1.25 -14.41 -2.78
CA TRP A 72 -1.90 -14.41 -1.48
C TRP A 72 -2.49 -15.79 -1.18
N ASP A 73 -2.01 -16.40 -0.10
CA ASP A 73 -2.58 -17.64 0.43
C ASP A 73 -3.56 -17.28 1.57
N PRO A 74 -4.86 -17.59 1.44
CA PRO A 74 -5.85 -17.25 2.45
C PRO A 74 -5.62 -17.94 3.79
N GLU A 75 -4.84 -19.03 3.82
CA GLU A 75 -4.50 -19.77 5.04
C GLU A 75 -3.14 -19.34 5.63
N LYS A 76 -2.18 -18.93 4.80
CA LYS A 76 -0.80 -18.67 5.20
C LYS A 76 -0.39 -17.21 5.18
N ARG A 77 -1.12 -16.33 4.50
CA ARG A 77 -0.75 -14.94 4.17
C ARG A 77 0.35 -14.87 3.11
N PHE A 78 0.93 -13.67 2.93
CA PHE A 78 2.18 -13.56 2.18
C PHE A 78 3.29 -14.30 2.92
N PRO A 79 4.17 -14.99 2.19
CA PRO A 79 5.33 -15.66 2.76
C PRO A 79 6.38 -14.60 3.14
N TYR A 80 6.13 -13.91 4.26
CA TYR A 80 7.09 -12.96 4.82
C TYR A 80 8.32 -13.69 5.32
N ASP A 81 9.47 -13.15 4.95
CA ASP A 81 10.79 -13.57 5.39
C ASP A 81 11.55 -12.33 5.88
N ARG A 82 12.71 -12.54 6.45
CA ARG A 82 13.58 -11.48 6.95
C ARG A 82 14.98 -11.64 6.39
N ALA A 83 15.56 -10.52 5.97
CA ALA A 83 16.94 -10.44 5.49
C ALA A 83 17.56 -9.14 5.98
N THR A 84 18.88 -9.02 5.99
CA THR A 84 19.49 -7.69 6.13
C THR A 84 19.18 -6.86 4.87
N PHE A 85 19.21 -5.54 4.96
CA PHE A 85 19.01 -4.70 3.76
C PHE A 85 20.09 -4.97 2.71
N ALA A 86 21.32 -5.25 3.13
CA ALA A 86 22.41 -5.62 2.23
C ALA A 86 22.13 -6.93 1.46
N GLU A 87 21.58 -7.94 2.15
CA GLU A 87 21.13 -9.21 1.50
C GLU A 87 19.97 -8.99 0.57
N PHE A 88 18.95 -8.20 0.99
CA PHE A 88 17.83 -7.82 0.14
C PHE A 88 18.34 -7.15 -1.13
N ARG A 89 19.21 -6.15 -1.02
CA ARG A 89 19.80 -5.42 -2.15
C ARG A 89 20.52 -6.38 -3.11
N ARG A 90 21.37 -7.28 -2.60
CA ARG A 90 22.08 -8.26 -3.41
C ARG A 90 21.13 -9.18 -4.19
N ILE A 91 20.04 -9.65 -3.54
CA ILE A 91 19.03 -10.48 -4.18
C ILE A 91 18.32 -9.67 -5.27
N TYR A 92 17.88 -8.48 -4.93
CA TYR A 92 17.15 -7.58 -5.79
C TYR A 92 17.94 -7.20 -7.07
N GLU A 93 19.21 -6.84 -6.93
CA GLU A 93 20.10 -6.49 -8.04
C GLU A 93 20.45 -7.69 -8.95
N ALA A 94 20.36 -8.91 -8.43
CA ALA A 94 20.60 -10.15 -9.18
C ALA A 94 19.34 -10.71 -9.86
N GLU A 95 18.16 -10.12 -9.67
CA GLU A 95 16.91 -10.63 -10.24
C GLU A 95 16.84 -10.47 -11.76
N ALA A 96 16.62 -11.59 -12.46
CA ALA A 96 16.31 -11.57 -13.89
C ALA A 96 14.92 -10.98 -14.16
N PHE A 97 14.75 -10.26 -15.29
CA PHE A 97 13.47 -9.61 -15.61
C PHE A 97 12.26 -10.57 -15.60
N ASP A 98 12.43 -11.81 -16.06
CA ASP A 98 11.34 -12.80 -16.11
C ASP A 98 11.34 -13.79 -14.93
N GLY A 99 12.22 -13.58 -13.94
CA GLY A 99 12.38 -14.47 -12.79
C GLY A 99 11.47 -14.14 -11.60
N PRO A 100 11.74 -14.83 -10.47
CA PRO A 100 11.16 -14.50 -9.17
C PRO A 100 11.38 -13.05 -8.79
N ARG A 101 10.52 -12.50 -7.95
CA ARG A 101 10.61 -11.12 -7.46
C ARG A 101 10.70 -11.08 -5.95
N THR A 102 11.55 -10.21 -5.48
CA THR A 102 11.64 -9.86 -4.06
C THR A 102 11.05 -8.47 -3.85
N TYR A 103 10.16 -8.40 -2.91
CA TYR A 103 9.45 -7.20 -2.51
C TYR A 103 9.80 -6.89 -1.07
N MET A 104 10.26 -5.69 -0.79
CA MET A 104 10.52 -5.25 0.56
C MET A 104 9.37 -4.35 1.02
N GLN A 105 8.88 -4.62 2.22
CA GLN A 105 7.99 -3.71 2.94
C GLN A 105 8.34 -3.70 4.41
N ASP A 106 8.39 -2.54 5.04
CA ASP A 106 8.62 -2.47 6.47
C ASP A 106 8.05 -1.20 7.09
N ASP A 107 7.89 -1.21 8.40
CA ASP A 107 7.49 -0.03 9.16
C ASP A 107 8.70 0.87 9.40
N ILE A 108 8.60 2.13 8.96
CA ILE A 108 9.68 3.12 9.12
C ILE A 108 9.98 3.41 10.60
N GLY A 109 9.04 3.11 11.50
CA GLY A 109 9.28 3.17 12.94
C GLY A 109 10.42 2.26 13.42
N ASN A 110 10.73 1.20 12.66
CA ASN A 110 11.86 0.31 12.93
C ASN A 110 13.22 0.93 12.52
N PHE A 111 13.22 2.05 11.80
CA PHE A 111 14.40 2.67 11.20
C PHE A 111 14.49 4.17 11.53
N PRO A 112 14.88 4.54 12.77
CA PRO A 112 14.98 5.95 13.18
C PRO A 112 15.89 6.79 12.28
N GLU A 113 16.95 6.18 11.75
CA GLU A 113 17.91 6.82 10.86
C GLU A 113 17.26 7.21 9.53
N LEU A 114 16.43 6.33 8.95
CA LEU A 114 15.66 6.65 7.76
C LEU A 114 14.55 7.69 8.06
N ARG A 115 13.89 7.55 9.22
CA ARG A 115 12.81 8.48 9.61
C ARG A 115 13.27 9.94 9.68
N GLN A 116 14.51 10.18 10.01
CA GLN A 116 15.11 11.52 10.10
C GLN A 116 15.44 12.13 8.73
N GLN A 117 15.39 11.35 7.66
CA GLN A 117 15.82 11.76 6.31
C GLN A 117 14.70 12.35 5.46
N PHE A 118 13.47 12.34 5.91
CA PHE A 118 12.33 12.89 5.17
C PHE A 118 11.31 13.52 6.11
N ASP A 119 10.47 14.39 5.57
CA ASP A 119 9.40 15.04 6.31
C ASP A 119 8.03 14.39 6.04
N ASP A 120 7.10 14.58 6.97
CA ASP A 120 5.71 14.18 6.76
C ASP A 120 5.01 15.24 5.88
N PRO A 121 4.07 14.84 5.01
CA PRO A 121 3.23 15.78 4.28
C PRO A 121 2.47 16.73 5.20
N PRO A 122 2.22 17.99 4.81
CA PRO A 122 1.66 19.03 5.70
C PRO A 122 0.19 18.83 6.09
N TYR A 123 -0.42 17.73 5.69
CA TYR A 123 -1.85 17.42 5.95
C TYR A 123 -2.10 16.76 7.31
N PHE A 124 -1.08 16.53 8.11
CA PHE A 124 -1.18 15.71 9.34
C PHE A 124 -1.17 16.53 10.65
N THR A 125 -1.22 17.87 10.59
CA THR A 125 -1.18 18.72 11.81
C THR A 125 -2.20 18.31 12.87
N ASP A 126 -3.40 17.88 12.44
CA ASP A 126 -4.50 17.48 13.33
C ASP A 126 -4.81 15.97 13.25
N ARG A 127 -4.01 15.20 12.56
CA ARG A 127 -4.23 13.76 12.34
C ARG A 127 -3.10 12.95 12.94
N LYS A 128 -3.46 11.97 13.74
CA LYS A 128 -2.48 11.04 14.31
C LYS A 128 -2.08 10.00 13.27
N ILE A 129 -0.90 10.13 12.68
CA ILE A 129 -0.32 9.08 11.83
C ILE A 129 -0.14 7.82 12.69
N ARG A 130 -0.71 6.71 12.22
CA ARG A 130 -0.63 5.41 12.90
C ARG A 130 0.55 4.58 12.40
N ARG A 131 0.89 4.74 11.13
CA ARG A 131 1.91 3.94 10.47
C ARG A 131 2.55 4.68 9.32
N ARG A 132 3.85 4.49 9.16
CA ARG A 132 4.61 4.85 7.97
C ARG A 132 5.24 3.59 7.42
N LYS A 133 4.98 3.26 6.17
CA LYS A 133 5.57 2.08 5.53
C LYS A 133 6.47 2.47 4.39
N LEU A 134 7.63 1.84 4.33
CA LEU A 134 8.53 1.83 3.18
C LEU A 134 8.21 0.62 2.31
N TRP A 135 8.22 0.83 0.99
CA TRP A 135 8.02 -0.20 -0.02
C TRP A 135 9.11 -0.07 -1.08
N VAL A 136 9.77 -1.20 -1.39
CA VAL A 136 10.75 -1.29 -2.49
C VAL A 136 10.37 -2.45 -3.37
N SER A 137 10.25 -2.21 -4.68
CA SER A 137 9.78 -3.20 -5.65
C SER A 137 10.41 -2.99 -7.03
N GLY A 138 10.57 -4.08 -7.79
CA GLY A 138 11.05 -4.09 -9.16
C GLY A 138 9.94 -4.07 -10.19
N ALA A 139 10.32 -3.95 -11.46
CA ALA A 139 9.40 -3.92 -12.60
C ALA A 139 8.53 -5.18 -12.69
N GLY A 140 7.26 -4.95 -13.00
CA GLY A 140 6.25 -5.99 -13.19
C GLY A 140 5.71 -6.60 -11.91
N LEU A 141 6.26 -6.23 -10.72
CA LEU A 141 5.69 -6.73 -9.47
C LEU A 141 4.28 -6.17 -9.28
N THR A 142 3.32 -7.07 -9.10
CA THR A 142 1.91 -6.75 -8.90
C THR A 142 1.45 -7.19 -7.52
N VAL A 143 0.97 -6.22 -6.72
CA VAL A 143 0.23 -6.49 -5.48
C VAL A 143 -1.22 -6.78 -5.84
N PRO A 144 -1.78 -7.94 -5.45
CA PRO A 144 -3.13 -8.35 -5.83
C PRO A 144 -4.21 -7.37 -5.40
N LEU A 145 -5.38 -7.44 -6.01
CA LEU A 145 -6.53 -6.60 -5.70
C LEU A 145 -6.94 -6.74 -4.23
N HIS A 146 -6.91 -5.62 -3.51
CA HIS A 146 -7.26 -5.54 -2.09
C HIS A 146 -7.82 -4.17 -1.72
N TYR A 147 -8.35 -4.03 -0.51
CA TYR A 147 -8.67 -2.73 0.08
C TYR A 147 -8.05 -2.59 1.46
N ASP A 148 -7.81 -1.36 1.87
CA ASP A 148 -7.37 -1.03 3.21
C ASP A 148 -8.47 -0.32 4.00
N PRO A 149 -8.66 -0.63 5.31
CA PRO A 149 -9.68 0.02 6.14
C PRO A 149 -9.20 1.33 6.76
N VAL A 150 -8.15 1.91 6.21
CA VAL A 150 -7.48 3.12 6.70
C VAL A 150 -7.37 4.16 5.59
N GLU A 151 -7.28 5.42 5.97
CA GLU A 151 -6.87 6.50 5.09
C GLU A 151 -5.39 6.39 4.80
N GLN A 152 -4.96 6.69 3.57
CA GLN A 152 -3.55 6.66 3.21
C GLN A 152 -3.15 7.82 2.32
N LEU A 153 -1.92 8.33 2.53
CA LEU A 153 -1.16 9.02 1.51
C LEU A 153 -0.04 8.10 1.03
N HIS A 154 0.08 7.95 -0.27
CA HIS A 154 1.13 7.18 -0.94
C HIS A 154 2.00 8.14 -1.74
N TRP A 155 3.23 8.34 -1.32
CA TRP A 155 4.24 9.10 -2.06
C TRP A 155 5.13 8.13 -2.82
N LEU A 156 5.21 8.29 -4.13
CA LEU A 156 6.15 7.57 -4.97
C LEU A 156 7.45 8.38 -5.06
N ALA A 157 8.42 8.04 -4.21
CA ALA A 157 9.70 8.74 -4.18
C ALA A 157 10.53 8.47 -5.44
N ARG A 158 10.44 7.26 -6.01
CA ARG A 158 11.15 6.84 -7.21
C ARG A 158 10.36 5.82 -8.01
N GLY A 159 10.51 5.88 -9.33
CA GLY A 159 9.95 4.92 -10.27
C GLY A 159 8.58 5.32 -10.79
N LYS A 160 7.82 4.33 -11.27
CA LYS A 160 6.50 4.47 -11.83
C LYS A 160 5.60 3.33 -11.36
N LYS A 161 4.38 3.64 -10.95
CA LYS A 161 3.39 2.65 -10.52
C LYS A 161 2.03 2.90 -11.16
N THR A 162 1.35 1.82 -11.52
CA THR A 162 -0.03 1.86 -11.97
C THR A 162 -0.94 1.27 -10.90
N PHE A 163 -1.94 2.05 -10.49
CA PHE A 163 -3.02 1.63 -9.61
C PHE A 163 -4.28 1.41 -10.43
N VAL A 164 -4.88 0.24 -10.32
CA VAL A 164 -6.21 -0.03 -10.85
C VAL A 164 -7.19 -0.02 -9.67
N CYS A 165 -7.99 1.04 -9.58
CA CYS A 165 -8.83 1.34 -8.43
C CYS A 165 -10.30 1.12 -8.73
N PHE A 166 -11.06 0.67 -7.70
CA PHE A 166 -12.50 0.48 -7.79
C PHE A 166 -13.19 1.03 -6.53
N ARG A 167 -14.43 1.46 -6.68
CA ARG A 167 -15.21 2.03 -5.58
C ARG A 167 -15.47 1.00 -4.47
N PRO A 168 -15.67 1.46 -3.22
CA PRO A 168 -16.00 0.57 -2.10
C PRO A 168 -17.21 -0.31 -2.37
N GLY A 169 -17.11 -1.59 -1.98
CA GLY A 169 -18.13 -2.61 -2.11
C GLY A 169 -17.56 -3.98 -1.77
N LEU A 170 -18.36 -5.02 -1.68
CA LEU A 170 -17.91 -6.38 -1.40
C LEU A 170 -18.31 -7.36 -2.50
N ARG A 171 -19.60 -7.35 -2.82
CA ARG A 171 -20.23 -8.44 -3.58
C ARG A 171 -19.61 -8.68 -4.96
N ASP A 172 -19.16 -7.61 -5.61
CA ASP A 172 -18.65 -7.67 -6.99
C ASP A 172 -17.15 -7.92 -7.06
N TYR A 173 -16.46 -7.83 -5.91
CA TYR A 173 -15.01 -8.00 -5.80
C TYR A 173 -14.57 -9.35 -5.23
N TYR A 174 -15.50 -10.23 -4.88
CA TYR A 174 -15.24 -11.58 -4.38
C TYR A 174 -14.12 -11.64 -3.32
N PRO A 175 -14.26 -10.94 -2.19
CA PRO A 175 -13.26 -11.00 -1.13
C PRO A 175 -13.12 -12.43 -0.59
N PHE A 176 -11.97 -12.73 -0.01
CA PHE A 176 -11.85 -13.94 0.81
C PHE A 176 -12.76 -13.85 2.03
N GLY A 177 -13.15 -15.01 2.59
CA GLY A 177 -14.07 -15.07 3.73
C GLY A 177 -13.59 -14.24 4.92
N MET A 178 -14.54 -13.68 5.70
CA MET A 178 -14.24 -12.81 6.84
C MET A 178 -13.36 -13.45 7.92
N PHE A 179 -13.30 -14.77 7.99
CA PHE A 179 -12.42 -15.52 8.90
C PHE A 179 -11.10 -15.97 8.28
N SER A 180 -10.87 -15.65 7.00
CA SER A 180 -9.57 -15.88 6.36
C SER A 180 -8.49 -14.97 6.94
N LYS A 181 -7.23 -15.24 6.61
CA LYS A 181 -6.11 -14.37 7.04
C LYS A 181 -6.01 -13.05 6.24
N GLY A 182 -6.83 -12.88 5.21
CA GLY A 182 -6.87 -11.70 4.35
C GLY A 182 -8.28 -11.40 3.81
N PRO A 183 -9.27 -11.12 4.67
CA PRO A 183 -10.62 -10.84 4.22
C PRO A 183 -10.72 -9.57 3.36
N PHE A 184 -9.71 -8.73 3.39
CA PHE A 184 -9.56 -7.53 2.56
C PHE A 184 -8.94 -7.80 1.19
N MET A 185 -8.53 -9.06 0.90
CA MET A 185 -8.00 -9.46 -0.41
C MET A 185 -9.10 -10.00 -1.30
N SER A 186 -9.02 -9.73 -2.60
CA SER A 186 -9.90 -10.30 -3.61
C SER A 186 -9.36 -11.62 -4.15
N GLN A 187 -10.27 -12.48 -4.59
CA GLN A 187 -9.95 -13.68 -5.37
C GLN A 187 -9.77 -13.36 -6.86
N VAL A 188 -10.13 -12.14 -7.27
CA VAL A 188 -10.08 -11.71 -8.67
C VAL A 188 -8.73 -11.09 -8.99
N ASP A 189 -8.16 -11.49 -10.11
CA ASP A 189 -7.08 -10.77 -10.75
C ASP A 189 -7.65 -9.64 -11.62
N ALA A 190 -7.45 -8.40 -11.25
CA ALA A 190 -8.02 -7.26 -11.96
C ALA A 190 -7.42 -7.03 -13.35
N GLU A 191 -6.20 -7.54 -13.63
CA GLU A 191 -5.56 -7.43 -14.95
C GLU A 191 -6.03 -8.51 -15.93
N ALA A 192 -6.37 -9.70 -15.40
CA ALA A 192 -6.81 -10.84 -16.22
C ALA A 192 -8.00 -11.55 -15.53
N PRO A 193 -9.16 -10.89 -15.37
CA PRO A 193 -10.27 -11.44 -14.61
C PRO A 193 -10.91 -12.64 -15.32
N ASP A 194 -11.04 -13.75 -14.58
CA ASP A 194 -11.86 -14.88 -15.00
C ASP A 194 -13.35 -14.53 -14.78
N LEU A 195 -13.99 -14.00 -15.82
CA LEU A 195 -15.41 -13.62 -15.77
C LEU A 195 -16.37 -14.82 -15.79
N GLN A 196 -15.90 -16.04 -16.02
CA GLN A 196 -16.71 -17.25 -15.84
C GLN A 196 -16.80 -17.59 -14.36
N ALA A 197 -15.68 -17.57 -13.64
CA ALA A 197 -15.65 -17.78 -12.19
C ALA A 197 -16.19 -16.57 -11.41
N PHE A 198 -15.96 -15.34 -11.90
CA PHE A 198 -16.28 -14.08 -11.22
C PHE A 198 -17.18 -13.15 -12.06
N PRO A 199 -18.39 -13.58 -12.48
CA PRO A 199 -19.20 -12.83 -13.46
C PRO A 199 -19.63 -11.44 -12.99
N ARG A 200 -19.79 -11.22 -11.68
CA ARG A 200 -20.16 -9.90 -11.16
C ARG A 200 -19.04 -8.86 -11.28
N PHE A 201 -17.78 -9.32 -11.28
CA PHE A 201 -16.64 -8.41 -11.46
C PHE A 201 -16.70 -7.65 -12.79
N GLY A 202 -17.24 -8.26 -13.85
CA GLY A 202 -17.46 -7.61 -15.14
C GLY A 202 -18.42 -6.41 -15.13
N ARG A 203 -19.15 -6.19 -14.02
CA ARG A 203 -20.03 -5.02 -13.83
C ARG A 203 -19.33 -3.86 -13.13
N THR A 204 -18.13 -4.07 -12.62
CA THR A 204 -17.36 -3.03 -11.93
C THR A 204 -16.77 -2.04 -12.94
N THR A 205 -16.51 -0.82 -12.45
CA THR A 205 -15.84 0.20 -13.24
C THR A 205 -14.50 0.53 -12.58
N ALA A 206 -13.43 0.30 -13.31
CA ALA A 206 -12.09 0.63 -12.86
C ALA A 206 -11.73 2.09 -13.15
N VAL A 207 -10.88 2.65 -12.30
CA VAL A 207 -10.15 3.89 -12.53
C VAL A 207 -8.67 3.53 -12.53
N GLU A 208 -7.99 3.77 -13.66
CA GLU A 208 -6.54 3.62 -13.72
C GLU A 208 -5.88 4.93 -13.31
N ILE A 209 -4.89 4.81 -12.42
CA ILE A 209 -4.12 5.93 -11.89
C ILE A 209 -2.66 5.59 -12.07
N VAL A 210 -1.96 6.39 -12.85
CA VAL A 210 -0.51 6.24 -13.05
C VAL A 210 0.20 7.27 -12.19
N LEU A 211 1.11 6.80 -11.34
CA LEU A 211 1.99 7.64 -10.54
C LEU A 211 3.40 7.62 -11.13
N GLU A 212 3.98 8.79 -11.23
CA GLU A 212 5.39 9.02 -11.55
C GLU A 212 6.17 9.43 -10.31
N ALA A 213 7.50 9.37 -10.37
CA ALA A 213 8.35 9.80 -9.26
C ALA A 213 8.02 11.23 -8.82
N GLY A 214 7.77 11.41 -7.54
CA GLY A 214 7.36 12.68 -6.94
C GLY A 214 5.86 12.82 -6.69
N ASP A 215 5.02 12.03 -7.35
CA ASP A 215 3.58 12.08 -7.17
C ASP A 215 3.18 11.60 -5.77
N VAL A 216 2.14 12.24 -5.25
CA VAL A 216 1.47 11.83 -4.00
C VAL A 216 0.02 11.48 -4.31
N MET A 217 -0.41 10.31 -3.89
CA MET A 217 -1.78 9.85 -4.05
C MET A 217 -2.46 9.69 -2.69
N TYR A 218 -3.62 10.30 -2.55
CA TYR A 218 -4.55 9.96 -1.48
C TYR A 218 -5.33 8.72 -1.88
N VAL A 219 -5.19 7.64 -1.08
CA VAL A 219 -5.94 6.39 -1.22
C VAL A 219 -6.99 6.34 -0.12
N PRO A 220 -8.28 6.50 -0.46
CA PRO A 220 -9.35 6.48 0.54
C PRO A 220 -9.57 5.08 1.13
N PRO A 221 -10.07 4.96 2.37
CA PRO A 221 -10.42 3.68 2.95
C PRO A 221 -11.49 2.95 2.12
N PHE A 222 -11.35 1.62 2.10
CA PHE A 222 -12.28 0.69 1.43
C PHE A 222 -12.29 0.73 -0.10
N TRP A 223 -11.47 1.58 -0.74
CA TRP A 223 -11.27 1.51 -2.17
C TRP A 223 -10.43 0.28 -2.51
N TRP A 224 -10.96 -0.55 -3.39
CA TRP A 224 -10.23 -1.66 -3.95
C TRP A 224 -9.14 -1.16 -4.88
N HIS A 225 -7.94 -1.72 -4.75
CA HIS A 225 -6.84 -1.35 -5.63
C HIS A 225 -5.89 -2.53 -5.85
N GLN A 226 -5.44 -2.65 -7.09
CA GLN A 226 -4.33 -3.50 -7.50
C GLN A 226 -3.20 -2.58 -7.93
N VAL A 227 -1.97 -2.91 -7.56
CA VAL A 227 -0.82 -2.02 -7.78
C VAL A 227 0.26 -2.76 -8.54
N ARG A 228 0.66 -2.22 -9.69
CA ARG A 228 1.78 -2.73 -10.48
C ARG A 228 2.92 -1.73 -10.46
N SER A 229 4.13 -2.22 -10.23
CA SER A 229 5.38 -1.48 -10.34
C SER A 229 5.88 -1.56 -11.78
N GLU A 230 6.13 -0.42 -12.43
CA GLU A 230 6.48 -0.39 -13.85
C GLU A 230 7.99 -0.31 -14.07
N ASP A 231 8.68 0.49 -13.27
CA ASP A 231 10.12 0.73 -13.43
C ASP A 231 10.97 -0.34 -12.74
N PRO A 232 12.24 -0.50 -13.16
CA PRO A 232 13.17 -1.41 -12.52
C PRO A 232 13.32 -1.19 -11.02
N LEU A 233 13.24 0.04 -10.54
CA LEU A 233 13.26 0.38 -9.12
C LEU A 233 12.12 1.32 -8.77
N ASN A 234 11.27 0.89 -7.84
CA ASN A 234 10.20 1.69 -7.29
C ASN A 234 10.35 1.77 -5.77
N ILE A 235 10.41 2.99 -5.25
CA ILE A 235 10.47 3.28 -3.82
C ILE A 235 9.31 4.18 -3.46
N SER A 236 8.52 3.76 -2.48
CA SER A 236 7.39 4.56 -2.00
C SER A 236 7.25 4.52 -0.48
N ILE A 237 6.69 5.58 0.07
CA ILE A 237 6.34 5.70 1.48
C ILE A 237 4.86 5.96 1.59
N ASN A 238 4.20 5.22 2.50
CA ASN A 238 2.81 5.41 2.84
C ASN A 238 2.68 5.94 4.26
N TRP A 239 1.82 6.93 4.44
CA TRP A 239 1.30 7.37 5.73
C TRP A 239 -0.12 6.86 5.88
N ALA A 240 -0.40 6.15 6.96
CA ALA A 240 -1.73 5.64 7.24
C ALA A 240 -2.29 6.21 8.53
N TRP A 241 -3.60 6.53 8.54
CA TRP A 241 -4.35 6.98 9.71
C TRP A 241 -5.77 6.42 9.72
N PHE A 242 -6.43 6.48 10.86
CA PHE A 242 -7.79 5.95 10.96
C PHE A 242 -8.79 6.78 10.18
N ALA A 243 -9.69 6.09 9.48
CA ALA A 243 -10.88 6.70 8.92
C ALA A 243 -11.77 7.28 10.03
N ASN A 244 -12.42 8.40 9.75
CA ASN A 244 -13.35 8.97 10.72
C ASN A 244 -14.61 8.08 10.87
N PRO A 245 -15.32 8.16 12.03
CA PRO A 245 -16.48 7.31 12.31
C PRO A 245 -17.61 7.41 11.27
N SER A 246 -17.80 8.56 10.65
CA SER A 246 -18.83 8.75 9.62
C SER A 246 -18.56 7.92 8.35
N LYS A 247 -17.29 7.76 7.97
CA LYS A 247 -16.89 6.89 6.86
C LYS A 247 -17.07 5.42 7.21
N ILE A 248 -16.68 5.04 8.42
CA ILE A 248 -16.89 3.67 8.91
C ILE A 248 -18.39 3.34 8.87
N ALA A 249 -19.25 4.25 9.34
CA ALA A 249 -20.70 4.08 9.29
C ALA A 249 -21.23 3.96 7.84
N ARG A 250 -20.73 4.81 6.92
CA ARG A 250 -21.11 4.80 5.51
C ARG A 250 -20.78 3.48 4.82
N TYR A 251 -19.64 2.87 5.16
CA TYR A 251 -19.14 1.64 4.55
C TYR A 251 -19.17 0.46 5.52
N LEU A 252 -20.13 0.47 6.46
CA LEU A 252 -20.24 -0.54 7.51
C LEU A 252 -20.20 -2.00 7.00
N PRO A 253 -20.85 -2.38 5.87
CA PRO A 253 -20.73 -3.75 5.37
C PRO A 253 -19.29 -4.14 4.98
N VAL A 254 -18.52 -3.21 4.40
CA VAL A 254 -17.11 -3.45 4.02
C VAL A 254 -16.24 -3.49 5.27
N PHE A 255 -16.47 -2.56 6.20
CA PHE A 255 -15.75 -2.52 7.47
C PHE A 255 -16.00 -3.78 8.30
N SER A 256 -17.26 -4.22 8.44
CA SER A 256 -17.60 -5.40 9.24
C SER A 256 -16.97 -6.68 8.68
N HIS A 257 -16.77 -6.76 7.38
CA HIS A 257 -16.11 -7.91 6.75
C HIS A 257 -14.66 -8.08 7.23
N CYS A 258 -13.94 -7.00 7.46
CA CYS A 258 -12.56 -7.04 7.97
C CYS A 258 -12.46 -6.87 9.49
N PHE A 259 -13.52 -6.45 10.17
CA PHE A 259 -13.51 -6.09 11.60
C PHE A 259 -13.02 -7.23 12.50
N PHE A 260 -13.55 -8.43 12.31
CA PHE A 260 -13.17 -9.59 13.12
C PHE A 260 -11.68 -9.92 12.94
N HIS A 261 -11.16 -9.77 11.73
CA HIS A 261 -9.74 -9.98 11.46
C HIS A 261 -8.87 -8.94 12.17
N LEU A 262 -9.27 -7.66 12.14
CA LEU A 262 -8.55 -6.58 12.83
C LEU A 262 -8.57 -6.78 14.35
N MET A 263 -9.70 -7.18 14.92
CA MET A 263 -9.82 -7.49 16.35
C MET A 263 -8.95 -8.68 16.75
N TRP A 264 -8.91 -9.71 15.94
CA TRP A 264 -8.09 -10.89 16.20
C TRP A 264 -6.58 -10.61 16.08
N GLN A 265 -6.17 -9.80 15.10
CA GLN A 265 -4.78 -9.33 14.98
C GLN A 265 -4.37 -8.46 16.17
N GLY A 266 -5.22 -7.51 16.57
CA GLY A 266 -4.95 -6.65 17.73
C GLY A 266 -4.72 -7.43 19.01
N ARG A 267 -5.51 -8.51 19.24
CA ARG A 267 -5.32 -9.41 20.38
C ARG A 267 -3.98 -10.17 20.33
N ARG A 268 -3.53 -10.59 19.15
CA ARG A 268 -2.24 -11.27 18.98
C ARG A 268 -1.06 -10.34 19.24
N VAL A 269 -1.11 -9.12 18.73
CA VAL A 269 -0.08 -8.10 18.97
C VAL A 269 -0.02 -7.77 20.47
N ALA A 270 -1.17 -7.57 21.11
CA ALA A 270 -1.22 -7.32 22.55
C ALA A 270 -0.71 -8.52 23.40
N ALA A 271 -1.00 -9.75 22.97
CA ALA A 271 -0.51 -10.95 23.62
C ALA A 271 1.02 -11.13 23.45
N ALA A 272 1.54 -10.86 22.24
CA ALA A 272 2.98 -10.89 21.97
C ALA A 272 3.75 -9.83 22.76
N ALA A 273 3.19 -8.61 22.86
CA ALA A 273 3.78 -7.54 23.69
C ALA A 273 3.79 -7.88 25.19
N LYS A 274 2.76 -8.59 25.68
CA LYS A 274 2.73 -9.09 27.07
C LYS A 274 3.69 -10.26 27.31
N ALA A 275 3.93 -11.09 26.30
CA ALA A 275 4.84 -12.26 26.40
C ALA A 275 6.32 -11.87 26.31
N ASN A 276 6.62 -10.71 25.75
CA ASN A 276 8.00 -10.17 25.65
C ASN A 276 8.00 -8.67 26.02
N PRO A 277 7.86 -8.31 27.31
CA PRO A 277 7.90 -6.92 27.72
C PRO A 277 9.29 -6.36 27.40
N ASP A 278 9.33 -5.19 26.75
CA ASP A 278 10.59 -4.45 26.52
C ASP A 278 11.24 -4.21 27.89
N PRO A 279 12.49 -4.64 28.13
CA PRO A 279 13.16 -4.44 29.40
C PRO A 279 13.44 -2.95 29.73
N ARG A 280 12.93 -2.02 28.91
CA ARG A 280 13.08 -0.58 29.07
C ARG A 280 11.74 0.18 29.29
N SER A 281 10.65 -0.54 29.59
CA SER A 281 9.38 0.08 30.02
C SER A 281 9.27 0.21 31.52
#